data_7f709814f5ef72ee80946cce7f2bd60c
#
_entry.id   7f709814f5ef72ee80946cce7f2bd60c
#
_cell.length_a   1.000
_cell.length_b   1.000
_cell.length_c   1.000
_cell.angle_alpha   90.00
_cell.angle_beta   90.00
_cell.angle_gamma   90.00
#
_symmetry.space_group_name_H-M   'P 1'
#
loop_
_entity.id
_entity.type
_entity.pdbx_description
1 polymer ?
#
loop_
_entity_poly.entity_id
_entity_poly.type
_entity_poly.pdbx_seq_one_letter_code
_entity_poly.pdbx_strand_id
1 'polypeptide(L)'
;MAGEVLVNGQLADKPGTLVAADAAIEIKAGPRFASRGGEKLDAALESFQLNAAGWVCADVGASTGGFTDCLLQRGAAKVYALDVGEGILDWRLRNDPRVIVMENTNARYVEHLPERVRLVTIDASFISLKILLPVAQGWLEANGEIVALIKPQFEAGRDRVGKKGVVRDPQVHREVLNEVLTFAETHNLHAAGLIRSPLLGPAGNVEFLARLSAVGAGANVEELVAGVLATDASRNGCSCRRESGVN
;
A
#
# COMPACT_ATOMS: atom_id res chain seq x y z
N MET A 1 -7.03 1.69 -24.10
CA MET A 1 -6.12 0.73 -24.79
C MET A 1 -4.96 1.50 -25.42
N ALA A 2 -4.22 2.24 -24.64
CA ALA A 2 -3.09 3.01 -25.15
C ALA A 2 -1.78 2.29 -24.78
N GLY A 3 -1.02 1.88 -25.82
CA GLY A 3 0.35 1.44 -25.63
C GLY A 3 0.61 -0.01 -25.26
N GLU A 4 -0.36 -0.91 -25.47
CA GLU A 4 -0.23 -2.33 -25.07
C GLU A 4 0.06 -3.27 -26.25
N VAL A 5 -0.09 -2.81 -27.50
CA VAL A 5 0.14 -3.65 -28.67
C VAL A 5 1.44 -3.24 -29.39
N LEU A 6 2.32 -4.20 -29.57
CA LEU A 6 3.51 -4.07 -30.39
C LEU A 6 3.29 -4.80 -31.71
N VAL A 7 3.65 -4.14 -32.82
CA VAL A 7 3.69 -4.74 -34.14
C VAL A 7 5.12 -4.72 -34.62
N ASN A 8 5.70 -5.87 -34.83
CA ASN A 8 7.14 -6.04 -35.16
C ASN A 8 8.05 -5.29 -34.18
N GLY A 9 7.71 -5.35 -32.86
CA GLY A 9 8.44 -4.68 -31.78
C GLY A 9 8.20 -3.16 -31.66
N GLN A 10 7.39 -2.55 -32.51
CA GLN A 10 7.05 -1.13 -32.45
C GLN A 10 5.64 -0.92 -31.88
N LEU A 11 5.48 0.13 -31.07
CA LEU A 11 4.22 0.47 -30.42
C LEU A 11 3.15 0.86 -31.47
N ALA A 12 2.02 0.15 -31.46
CA ALA A 12 0.84 0.49 -32.26
C ALA A 12 -0.23 1.13 -31.33
N ASP A 13 -0.32 2.46 -31.36
CA ASP A 13 -1.18 3.24 -30.46
C ASP A 13 -2.57 3.56 -31.03
N LYS A 14 -2.80 3.30 -32.33
CA LYS A 14 -4.06 3.60 -33.02
C LYS A 14 -4.85 2.34 -33.33
N PRO A 15 -6.08 2.20 -32.80
CA PRO A 15 -7.00 1.16 -33.24
C PRO A 15 -7.26 1.26 -34.76
N GLY A 16 -7.21 0.13 -35.48
CA GLY A 16 -7.45 0.09 -36.91
C GLY A 16 -6.23 0.37 -37.79
N THR A 17 -5.03 0.47 -37.24
CA THR A 17 -3.80 0.48 -38.06
C THR A 17 -3.72 -0.80 -38.88
N LEU A 18 -3.64 -0.64 -40.21
CA LEU A 18 -3.42 -1.77 -41.13
C LEU A 18 -1.99 -2.29 -40.95
N VAL A 19 -1.88 -3.57 -40.66
CA VAL A 19 -0.60 -4.26 -40.52
C VAL A 19 -0.45 -5.35 -41.57
N ALA A 20 0.77 -5.72 -41.94
CA ALA A 20 1.01 -6.81 -42.86
C ALA A 20 0.46 -8.13 -42.29
N ALA A 21 0.01 -9.03 -43.14
CA ALA A 21 -0.63 -10.28 -42.70
C ALA A 21 0.33 -11.20 -41.93
N ASP A 22 1.63 -11.03 -42.11
CA ASP A 22 2.73 -11.74 -41.46
C ASP A 22 3.37 -10.94 -40.32
N ALA A 23 2.80 -9.78 -39.93
CA ALA A 23 3.34 -8.97 -38.86
C ALA A 23 3.27 -9.72 -37.51
N ALA A 24 4.36 -9.71 -36.76
CA ALA A 24 4.39 -10.20 -35.40
C ALA A 24 3.63 -9.22 -34.48
N ILE A 25 2.51 -9.68 -33.95
CA ILE A 25 1.69 -8.90 -32.99
C ILE A 25 1.97 -9.42 -31.59
N GLU A 26 2.48 -8.55 -30.73
CA GLU A 26 2.72 -8.83 -29.32
C GLU A 26 1.84 -7.91 -28.46
N ILE A 27 1.20 -8.46 -27.46
CA ILE A 27 0.52 -7.68 -26.44
C ILE A 27 1.52 -7.50 -25.28
N LYS A 28 1.91 -6.26 -25.03
CA LYS A 28 2.74 -5.94 -23.88
C LYS A 28 1.95 -6.29 -22.60
N ALA A 29 2.54 -7.09 -21.73
CA ALA A 29 1.91 -7.38 -20.45
C ALA A 29 1.59 -6.05 -19.74
N GLY A 30 0.33 -5.85 -19.43
CA GLY A 30 -0.14 -4.69 -18.65
C GLY A 30 0.48 -4.68 -17.23
N PRO A 31 0.27 -3.63 -16.45
CA PRO A 31 0.73 -3.62 -15.07
C PRO A 31 0.16 -4.82 -14.31
N ARG A 32 0.96 -5.40 -13.43
CA ARG A 32 0.59 -6.60 -12.65
C ARG A 32 -0.68 -6.38 -11.82
N PHE A 33 -0.85 -5.19 -11.29
CA PHE A 33 -1.97 -4.80 -10.43
C PHE A 33 -2.73 -3.61 -11.03
N ALA A 34 -3.96 -3.40 -10.59
CA ALA A 34 -4.81 -2.27 -10.98
C ALA A 34 -4.15 -0.89 -10.76
N SER A 35 -3.20 -0.82 -9.83
CA SER A 35 -2.33 0.34 -9.64
C SER A 35 -1.00 -0.06 -8.98
N ARG A 36 -0.02 0.88 -8.95
CA ARG A 36 1.26 0.70 -8.25
C ARG A 36 1.12 0.40 -6.75
N GLY A 37 -0.05 0.73 -6.16
CA GLY A 37 -0.35 0.36 -4.77
C GLY A 37 -0.19 -1.15 -4.54
N GLY A 38 -0.62 -1.99 -5.48
CA GLY A 38 -0.50 -3.44 -5.37
C GLY A 38 0.92 -3.94 -5.13
N GLU A 39 1.93 -3.30 -5.76
CA GLU A 39 3.34 -3.63 -5.53
C GLU A 39 3.79 -3.33 -4.10
N LYS A 40 3.24 -2.29 -3.46
CA LYS A 40 3.54 -1.95 -2.07
C LYS A 40 3.01 -3.03 -1.12
N LEU A 41 1.75 -3.40 -1.30
CA LEU A 41 1.13 -4.44 -0.47
C LEU A 41 1.77 -5.80 -0.73
N ASP A 42 2.05 -6.15 -1.97
CA ASP A 42 2.69 -7.41 -2.33
C ASP A 42 4.03 -7.60 -1.60
N ALA A 43 4.87 -6.55 -1.61
CA ALA A 43 6.14 -6.55 -0.88
C ALA A 43 5.96 -6.66 0.65
N ALA A 44 4.91 -6.03 1.20
CA ALA A 44 4.61 -6.13 2.62
C ALA A 44 4.16 -7.54 3.01
N LEU A 45 3.22 -8.12 2.27
CA LEU A 45 2.73 -9.48 2.54
C LEU A 45 3.85 -10.51 2.44
N GLU A 46 4.76 -10.36 1.47
CA GLU A 46 5.93 -11.21 1.35
C GLU A 46 6.90 -11.03 2.53
N SER A 47 7.29 -9.81 2.85
CA SER A 47 8.22 -9.51 3.93
C SER A 47 7.70 -9.95 5.29
N PHE A 48 6.40 -9.79 5.54
CA PHE A 48 5.74 -10.18 6.79
C PHE A 48 5.29 -11.64 6.81
N GLN A 49 5.51 -12.39 5.72
CA GLN A 49 5.08 -13.78 5.56
C GLN A 49 3.57 -13.98 5.81
N LEU A 50 2.76 -12.98 5.38
CA LEU A 50 1.31 -13.04 5.46
C LEU A 50 0.74 -13.70 4.21
N ASN A 51 -0.06 -14.74 4.42
CA ASN A 51 -0.76 -15.43 3.35
C ASN A 51 -2.26 -15.13 3.41
N ALA A 52 -2.74 -14.34 2.47
CA ALA A 52 -4.16 -13.94 2.42
C ALA A 52 -5.10 -15.01 1.84
N ALA A 53 -4.59 -16.17 1.44
CA ALA A 53 -5.39 -17.22 0.81
C ALA A 53 -6.55 -17.66 1.72
N GLY A 54 -7.78 -17.60 1.18
CA GLY A 54 -9.01 -17.95 1.87
C GLY A 54 -9.50 -16.93 2.91
N TRP A 55 -8.80 -15.79 3.08
CA TRP A 55 -9.17 -14.78 4.07
C TRP A 55 -10.27 -13.85 3.56
N VAL A 56 -11.11 -13.39 4.49
CA VAL A 56 -11.95 -12.21 4.29
C VAL A 56 -11.14 -11.00 4.69
N CYS A 57 -11.04 -10.02 3.80
CA CYS A 57 -10.21 -8.83 3.96
C CYS A 57 -11.03 -7.55 3.83
N ALA A 58 -10.51 -6.44 4.36
CA ALA A 58 -11.00 -5.10 4.08
C ALA A 58 -9.84 -4.24 3.57
N ASP A 59 -10.10 -3.43 2.54
CA ASP A 59 -9.15 -2.50 1.92
C ASP A 59 -9.67 -1.08 2.11
N VAL A 60 -9.02 -0.30 2.98
CA VAL A 60 -9.39 1.06 3.34
C VAL A 60 -8.59 2.05 2.51
N GLY A 61 -9.29 2.84 1.69
CA GLY A 61 -8.69 3.71 0.68
C GLY A 61 -8.38 2.93 -0.60
N ALA A 62 -9.34 2.11 -1.04
CA ALA A 62 -9.16 1.20 -2.18
C ALA A 62 -8.79 1.92 -3.48
N SER A 63 -9.28 3.15 -3.70
CA SER A 63 -8.99 3.95 -4.91
C SER A 63 -9.22 3.13 -6.18
N THR A 64 -8.22 3.04 -7.06
CA THR A 64 -8.29 2.20 -8.28
C THR A 64 -8.22 0.70 -8.00
N GLY A 65 -7.98 0.28 -6.77
CA GLY A 65 -8.02 -1.12 -6.35
C GLY A 65 -6.67 -1.83 -6.33
N GLY A 66 -5.56 -1.10 -6.20
CA GLY A 66 -4.24 -1.74 -6.19
C GLY A 66 -4.06 -2.76 -5.07
N PHE A 67 -4.46 -2.43 -3.84
CA PHE A 67 -4.40 -3.34 -2.70
C PHE A 67 -5.46 -4.45 -2.83
N THR A 68 -6.69 -4.11 -3.21
CA THR A 68 -7.75 -5.08 -3.48
C THR A 68 -7.29 -6.14 -4.49
N ASP A 69 -6.74 -5.75 -5.63
CA ASP A 69 -6.23 -6.65 -6.67
C ASP A 69 -5.11 -7.55 -6.14
N CYS A 70 -4.18 -6.99 -5.36
CA CYS A 70 -3.12 -7.75 -4.73
C CYS A 70 -3.68 -8.84 -3.80
N LEU A 71 -4.65 -8.51 -2.95
CA LEU A 71 -5.31 -9.46 -2.06
C LEU A 71 -5.99 -10.59 -2.84
N LEU A 72 -6.71 -10.26 -3.91
CA LEU A 72 -7.39 -11.24 -4.76
C LEU A 72 -6.41 -12.16 -5.49
N GLN A 73 -5.29 -11.63 -6.01
CA GLN A 73 -4.23 -12.41 -6.66
C GLN A 73 -3.52 -13.33 -5.65
N ARG A 74 -3.45 -12.94 -4.38
CA ARG A 74 -2.94 -13.78 -3.28
C ARG A 74 -4.00 -14.70 -2.66
N GLY A 75 -5.17 -14.83 -3.32
CA GLY A 75 -6.17 -15.84 -3.00
C GLY A 75 -7.16 -15.45 -1.91
N ALA A 76 -7.32 -14.15 -1.59
CA ALA A 76 -8.36 -13.70 -0.67
C ALA A 76 -9.74 -14.20 -1.14
N ALA A 77 -10.53 -14.72 -0.20
CA ALA A 77 -11.88 -15.23 -0.48
C ALA A 77 -12.87 -14.08 -0.71
N LYS A 78 -12.65 -12.95 -0.03
CA LYS A 78 -13.50 -11.76 -0.15
C LYS A 78 -12.73 -10.51 0.24
N VAL A 79 -13.01 -9.39 -0.42
CA VAL A 79 -12.44 -8.08 -0.09
C VAL A 79 -13.54 -7.02 -0.03
N TYR A 80 -13.71 -6.39 1.11
CA TYR A 80 -14.50 -5.17 1.27
C TYR A 80 -13.63 -3.98 0.84
N ALA A 81 -13.93 -3.37 -0.30
CA ALA A 81 -13.16 -2.26 -0.85
C ALA A 81 -13.84 -0.93 -0.49
N LEU A 82 -13.30 -0.24 0.54
CA LEU A 82 -13.84 1.00 1.07
C LEU A 82 -13.10 2.21 0.48
N ASP A 83 -13.85 3.18 -0.06
CA ASP A 83 -13.29 4.47 -0.49
C ASP A 83 -14.32 5.60 -0.34
N VAL A 84 -13.84 6.82 -0.07
CA VAL A 84 -14.68 8.03 -0.04
C VAL A 84 -15.06 8.51 -1.43
N GLY A 85 -14.31 8.13 -2.45
CA GLY A 85 -14.59 8.40 -3.86
C GLY A 85 -15.69 7.50 -4.42
N GLU A 86 -16.13 7.83 -5.64
CA GLU A 86 -17.13 7.07 -6.37
C GLU A 86 -16.64 6.80 -7.80
N GLY A 87 -16.89 5.59 -8.29
CA GLY A 87 -16.57 5.19 -9.66
C GLY A 87 -15.07 5.08 -9.97
N ILE A 88 -14.20 5.03 -8.94
CA ILE A 88 -12.74 5.03 -9.12
C ILE A 88 -12.19 3.61 -9.24
N LEU A 89 -12.82 2.64 -8.59
CA LEU A 89 -12.37 1.24 -8.58
C LEU A 89 -12.34 0.67 -10.01
N ASP A 90 -11.24 0.00 -10.37
CA ASP A 90 -11.06 -0.66 -11.68
C ASP A 90 -12.27 -1.55 -12.01
N TRP A 91 -12.74 -1.47 -13.26
CA TRP A 91 -13.93 -2.18 -13.72
C TRP A 91 -13.85 -3.70 -13.51
N ARG A 92 -12.68 -4.30 -13.66
CA ARG A 92 -12.47 -5.75 -13.44
C ARG A 92 -12.72 -6.13 -11.99
N LEU A 93 -12.23 -5.30 -11.05
CA LEU A 93 -12.41 -5.52 -9.63
C LEU A 93 -13.87 -5.30 -9.20
N ARG A 94 -14.50 -4.28 -9.77
CA ARG A 94 -15.93 -3.99 -9.53
C ARG A 94 -16.84 -5.15 -9.92
N ASN A 95 -16.48 -5.92 -10.93
CA ASN A 95 -17.24 -7.07 -11.42
C ASN A 95 -16.73 -8.43 -10.87
N ASP A 96 -15.70 -8.44 -10.03
CA ASP A 96 -15.26 -9.68 -9.38
C ASP A 96 -16.23 -10.02 -8.23
N PRO A 97 -16.86 -11.21 -8.22
CA PRO A 97 -17.85 -11.58 -7.21
C PRO A 97 -17.27 -11.63 -5.78
N ARG A 98 -15.95 -11.64 -5.62
CA ARG A 98 -15.26 -11.61 -4.33
C ARG A 98 -15.13 -10.20 -3.77
N VAL A 99 -15.39 -9.15 -4.56
CA VAL A 99 -15.24 -7.75 -4.15
C VAL A 99 -16.59 -7.17 -3.74
N ILE A 100 -16.66 -6.68 -2.53
CA ILE A 100 -17.80 -5.90 -2.04
C ILE A 100 -17.40 -4.43 -2.10
N VAL A 101 -17.95 -3.73 -3.08
CA VAL A 101 -17.66 -2.32 -3.32
C VAL A 101 -18.40 -1.44 -2.31
N MET A 102 -17.65 -0.65 -1.54
CA MET A 102 -18.15 0.29 -0.54
C MET A 102 -17.59 1.71 -0.85
N GLU A 103 -18.00 2.25 -1.97
CA GLU A 103 -17.69 3.64 -2.38
C GLU A 103 -18.58 4.65 -1.64
N ASN A 104 -18.27 5.94 -1.74
CA ASN A 104 -18.91 7.02 -0.95
C ASN A 104 -18.90 6.73 0.55
N THR A 105 -17.94 5.93 1.01
CA THR A 105 -17.89 5.42 2.37
C THR A 105 -16.64 5.92 3.10
N ASN A 106 -16.85 6.76 4.11
CA ASN A 106 -15.75 7.15 4.98
C ASN A 106 -15.57 6.11 6.09
N ALA A 107 -14.48 5.36 6.00
CA ALA A 107 -14.18 4.24 6.89
C ALA A 107 -14.25 4.62 8.39
N ARG A 108 -13.91 5.85 8.74
CA ARG A 108 -13.96 6.34 10.16
C ARG A 108 -15.34 6.28 10.80
N TYR A 109 -16.41 6.18 9.99
CA TYR A 109 -17.79 6.12 10.46
C TYR A 109 -18.43 4.74 10.29
N VAL A 110 -17.68 3.76 9.80
CA VAL A 110 -18.16 2.39 9.64
C VAL A 110 -17.95 1.64 10.95
N GLU A 111 -18.99 1.52 11.75
CA GLU A 111 -18.90 0.82 13.04
C GLU A 111 -18.64 -0.68 12.85
N HIS A 112 -19.28 -1.30 11.87
CA HIS A 112 -19.19 -2.73 11.61
C HIS A 112 -19.18 -3.01 10.11
N LEU A 113 -18.42 -4.02 9.70
CA LEU A 113 -18.58 -4.70 8.42
C LEU A 113 -19.62 -5.81 8.56
N PRO A 114 -20.21 -6.32 7.45
CA PRO A 114 -21.19 -7.40 7.50
C PRO A 114 -20.69 -8.69 8.19
N GLU A 115 -19.37 -8.87 8.24
CA GLU A 115 -18.70 -9.96 8.95
C GLU A 115 -17.34 -9.51 9.48
N ARG A 116 -16.75 -10.26 10.40
CA ARG A 116 -15.38 -10.02 10.86
C ARG A 116 -14.40 -10.36 9.76
N VAL A 117 -13.27 -9.63 9.72
CA VAL A 117 -12.23 -9.80 8.71
C VAL A 117 -10.92 -10.27 9.33
N ARG A 118 -10.19 -11.07 8.58
CA ARG A 118 -8.88 -11.57 9.02
C ARG A 118 -7.75 -10.56 8.80
N LEU A 119 -7.86 -9.74 7.75
CA LEU A 119 -6.88 -8.74 7.41
C LEU A 119 -7.56 -7.42 7.02
N VAL A 120 -7.08 -6.31 7.58
CA VAL A 120 -7.40 -4.97 7.11
C VAL A 120 -6.15 -4.38 6.47
N THR A 121 -6.25 -3.89 5.24
CA THR A 121 -5.22 -3.07 4.60
C THR A 121 -5.65 -1.61 4.60
N ILE A 122 -4.70 -0.68 4.83
CA ILE A 122 -5.00 0.76 4.90
C ILE A 122 -4.01 1.54 4.02
N ASP A 123 -4.51 2.14 2.94
CA ASP A 123 -3.78 3.10 2.08
C ASP A 123 -4.55 4.43 1.99
N ALA A 124 -4.97 4.98 3.12
CA ALA A 124 -5.74 6.22 3.18
C ALA A 124 -4.85 7.46 3.02
N SER A 125 -5.41 8.54 2.44
CA SER A 125 -4.76 9.83 2.27
C SER A 125 -5.53 10.92 3.01
N PHE A 126 -4.81 11.95 3.47
CA PHE A 126 -5.37 13.13 4.14
C PHE A 126 -6.09 12.84 5.47
N ILE A 127 -5.81 11.72 6.09
CA ILE A 127 -6.32 11.29 7.39
C ILE A 127 -5.20 10.58 8.14
N SER A 128 -5.13 10.78 9.46
CA SER A 128 -4.16 10.07 10.30
C SER A 128 -4.61 8.64 10.56
N LEU A 129 -3.66 7.71 10.57
CA LEU A 129 -3.86 6.32 10.97
C LEU A 129 -4.38 6.21 12.42
N LYS A 130 -4.06 7.17 13.28
CA LYS A 130 -4.58 7.22 14.67
C LYS A 130 -6.12 7.31 14.72
N ILE A 131 -6.77 7.76 13.63
CA ILE A 131 -8.24 7.78 13.52
C ILE A 131 -8.76 6.45 13.00
N LEU A 132 -8.05 5.82 12.06
CA LEU A 132 -8.53 4.62 11.36
C LEU A 132 -8.20 3.32 12.11
N LEU A 133 -7.08 3.25 12.84
CA LEU A 133 -6.65 2.02 13.51
C LEU A 133 -7.66 1.50 14.55
N PRO A 134 -8.26 2.36 15.45
CA PRO A 134 -9.27 1.88 16.38
C PRO A 134 -10.53 1.34 15.68
N VAL A 135 -10.93 1.98 14.57
CA VAL A 135 -12.10 1.54 13.78
C VAL A 135 -11.79 0.20 13.10
N ALA A 136 -10.66 0.11 12.42
CA ALA A 136 -10.22 -1.11 11.74
C ALA A 136 -10.08 -2.30 12.71
N GLN A 137 -9.57 -2.06 13.91
CA GLN A 137 -9.48 -3.06 14.97
C GLN A 137 -10.86 -3.64 15.31
N GLY A 138 -11.88 -2.78 15.36
CA GLY A 138 -13.27 -3.18 15.63
C GLY A 138 -13.83 -4.18 14.61
N TRP A 139 -13.25 -4.27 13.40
CA TRP A 139 -13.70 -5.20 12.36
C TRP A 139 -12.97 -6.55 12.39
N LEU A 140 -11.82 -6.62 13.09
CA LEU A 140 -10.95 -7.80 13.06
C LEU A 140 -11.58 -9.01 13.76
N GLU A 141 -11.24 -10.19 13.25
CA GLU A 141 -11.29 -11.44 14.01
C GLU A 141 -10.33 -11.38 15.22
N ALA A 142 -10.48 -12.30 16.18
CA ALA A 142 -9.65 -12.35 17.39
C ALA A 142 -8.13 -12.42 17.09
N ASN A 143 -7.74 -13.08 16.01
CA ASN A 143 -6.36 -13.21 15.54
C ASN A 143 -6.08 -12.36 14.29
N GLY A 144 -6.85 -11.28 14.08
CA GLY A 144 -6.78 -10.44 12.90
C GLY A 144 -5.48 -9.63 12.80
N GLU A 145 -5.18 -9.18 11.59
CA GLU A 145 -3.98 -8.43 11.23
C GLU A 145 -4.36 -7.12 10.54
N ILE A 146 -3.54 -6.10 10.70
CA ILE A 146 -3.62 -4.87 9.90
C ILE A 146 -2.28 -4.68 9.17
N VAL A 147 -2.34 -4.35 7.89
CA VAL A 147 -1.20 -3.82 7.13
C VAL A 147 -1.51 -2.38 6.76
N ALA A 148 -0.85 -1.44 7.43
CA ALA A 148 -1.10 -0.01 7.26
C ALA A 148 0.06 0.68 6.53
N LEU A 149 -0.24 1.46 5.49
CA LEU A 149 0.72 2.33 4.83
C LEU A 149 0.84 3.65 5.62
N ILE A 150 1.95 3.81 6.32
CA ILE A 150 2.30 5.02 7.06
C ILE A 150 2.86 6.04 6.07
N LYS A 151 2.20 7.17 5.96
CA LYS A 151 2.56 8.28 5.09
C LYS A 151 2.99 9.47 5.96
N PRO A 152 4.29 9.73 6.15
CA PRO A 152 4.77 10.76 7.06
C PRO A 152 4.15 12.14 6.81
N GLN A 153 3.85 12.48 5.56
CA GLN A 153 3.23 13.75 5.20
C GLN A 153 1.81 13.94 5.76
N PHE A 154 1.12 12.89 6.17
CA PHE A 154 -0.21 12.98 6.78
C PHE A 154 -0.20 12.79 8.30
N GLU A 155 0.95 12.37 8.85
CA GLU A 155 1.11 12.12 10.29
C GLU A 155 1.94 13.21 11.00
N ALA A 156 2.90 13.83 10.31
CA ALA A 156 3.89 14.73 10.91
C ALA A 156 3.34 16.08 11.40
N GLY A 157 2.11 16.45 11.01
CA GLY A 157 1.59 17.81 11.21
C GLY A 157 2.16 18.82 10.19
N ARG A 158 1.42 19.91 9.96
CA ARG A 158 1.67 20.86 8.87
C ARG A 158 3.04 21.54 8.94
N ASP A 159 3.52 21.84 10.14
CA ASP A 159 4.76 22.60 10.36
C ASP A 159 6.01 21.80 10.00
N ARG A 160 5.92 20.47 9.98
CA ARG A 160 7.03 19.55 9.65
C ARG A 160 7.00 19.03 8.21
N VAL A 161 5.98 19.42 7.44
CA VAL A 161 5.86 19.07 6.02
C VAL A 161 6.49 20.16 5.17
N GLY A 162 7.53 19.80 4.43
CA GLY A 162 8.28 20.73 3.59
C GLY A 162 7.49 21.21 2.36
N LYS A 163 8.12 22.08 1.56
CA LYS A 163 7.56 22.57 0.29
C LYS A 163 7.12 21.38 -0.58
N LYS A 164 5.97 21.53 -1.24
CA LYS A 164 5.33 20.51 -2.09
C LYS A 164 4.82 19.28 -1.34
N GLY A 165 4.62 19.36 -0.02
CA GLY A 165 4.05 18.25 0.74
C GLY A 165 5.02 17.09 0.98
N VAL A 166 6.35 17.33 0.97
CA VAL A 166 7.35 16.25 1.12
C VAL A 166 8.07 16.36 2.46
N VAL A 167 8.05 15.25 3.20
CA VAL A 167 8.86 15.07 4.42
C VAL A 167 10.17 14.40 4.02
N ARG A 168 11.30 15.10 4.27
CA ARG A 168 12.64 14.61 3.91
C ARG A 168 13.54 14.33 5.10
N ASP A 169 13.21 14.91 6.25
CA ASP A 169 14.02 14.78 7.46
C ASP A 169 13.86 13.36 8.04
N PRO A 170 14.95 12.59 8.14
CA PRO A 170 14.92 11.25 8.75
C PRO A 170 14.46 11.25 10.22
N GLN A 171 14.71 12.38 10.92
CA GLN A 171 14.24 12.51 12.30
C GLN A 171 12.72 12.60 12.37
N VAL A 172 12.09 13.33 11.44
CA VAL A 172 10.63 13.40 11.34
C VAL A 172 10.04 12.03 10.98
N HIS A 173 10.70 11.26 10.10
CA HIS A 173 10.28 9.88 9.82
C HIS A 173 10.31 9.03 11.09
N ARG A 174 11.41 9.10 11.87
CA ARG A 174 11.55 8.37 13.14
C ARG A 174 10.44 8.72 14.12
N GLU A 175 10.19 9.99 14.32
CA GLU A 175 9.16 10.49 15.25
C GLU A 175 7.77 10.01 14.82
N VAL A 176 7.41 10.15 13.55
CA VAL A 176 6.13 9.68 13.01
C VAL A 176 5.95 8.18 13.19
N LEU A 177 6.97 7.39 12.86
CA LEU A 177 6.89 5.93 13.00
C LEU A 177 6.70 5.53 14.47
N ASN A 178 7.48 6.11 15.38
CA ASN A 178 7.33 5.86 16.82
C ASN A 178 5.93 6.26 17.32
N GLU A 179 5.45 7.44 16.94
CA GLU A 179 4.13 7.93 17.35
C GLU A 179 2.99 7.01 16.88
N VAL A 180 3.00 6.58 15.61
CA VAL A 180 1.94 5.73 15.05
C VAL A 180 1.97 4.34 15.67
N LEU A 181 3.16 3.73 15.79
CA LEU A 181 3.30 2.38 16.34
C LEU A 181 3.01 2.34 17.84
N THR A 182 3.49 3.32 18.61
CA THR A 182 3.16 3.43 20.04
C THR A 182 1.66 3.65 20.24
N PHE A 183 1.03 4.47 19.41
CA PHE A 183 -0.43 4.65 19.45
C PHE A 183 -1.16 3.31 19.19
N ALA A 184 -0.72 2.52 18.21
CA ALA A 184 -1.31 1.20 17.93
C ALA A 184 -1.23 0.29 19.16
N GLU A 185 -0.06 0.24 19.86
CA GLU A 185 0.12 -0.54 21.09
C GLU A 185 -0.89 -0.14 22.19
N THR A 186 -1.19 1.16 22.34
CA THR A 186 -2.20 1.60 23.33
C THR A 186 -3.62 1.12 23.02
N HIS A 187 -3.83 0.61 21.79
CA HIS A 187 -5.09 0.04 21.34
C HIS A 187 -5.02 -1.48 21.14
N ASN A 188 -4.08 -2.17 21.81
CA ASN A 188 -3.88 -3.62 21.69
C ASN A 188 -3.68 -4.09 20.22
N LEU A 189 -3.04 -3.25 19.41
CA LEU A 189 -2.55 -3.58 18.07
C LEU A 189 -1.03 -3.63 18.13
N HIS A 190 -0.47 -4.82 18.26
CA HIS A 190 0.94 -5.05 18.49
C HIS A 190 1.77 -4.93 17.21
N ALA A 191 2.80 -4.08 17.22
CA ALA A 191 3.71 -3.91 16.10
C ALA A 191 4.49 -5.20 15.85
N ALA A 192 4.18 -5.90 14.76
CA ALA A 192 4.78 -7.20 14.40
C ALA A 192 5.76 -7.11 13.23
N GLY A 193 5.88 -5.96 12.59
CA GLY A 193 6.83 -5.72 11.50
C GLY A 193 6.72 -4.33 10.92
N LEU A 194 7.81 -3.85 10.34
CA LEU A 194 7.88 -2.55 9.68
C LEU A 194 8.86 -2.63 8.51
N ILE A 195 8.42 -2.21 7.34
CA ILE A 195 9.27 -2.10 6.14
C ILE A 195 9.12 -0.73 5.50
N ARG A 196 10.14 -0.31 4.77
CA ARG A 196 10.01 0.79 3.82
C ARG A 196 9.26 0.32 2.59
N SER A 197 8.34 1.15 2.09
CA SER A 197 7.68 0.91 0.81
C SER A 197 8.71 0.79 -0.33
N PRO A 198 8.56 -0.18 -1.24
CA PRO A 198 9.44 -0.29 -2.41
C PRO A 198 9.28 0.89 -3.37
N LEU A 199 8.16 1.60 -3.28
CA LEU A 199 7.83 2.74 -4.13
C LEU A 199 7.68 4.00 -3.30
N LEU A 200 8.11 5.12 -3.87
CA LEU A 200 7.82 6.44 -3.32
C LEU A 200 6.36 6.83 -3.60
N GLY A 201 5.80 7.62 -2.71
CA GLY A 201 4.51 8.28 -2.93
C GLY A 201 4.54 9.22 -4.14
N PRO A 202 3.36 9.67 -4.64
CA PRO A 202 3.25 10.46 -5.88
C PRO A 202 4.08 11.75 -5.87
N ALA A 203 4.25 12.41 -4.71
CA ALA A 203 5.06 13.60 -4.55
C ALA A 203 6.55 13.31 -4.24
N GLY A 204 6.95 12.03 -4.18
CA GLY A 204 8.31 11.60 -3.84
C GLY A 204 8.53 11.37 -2.35
N ASN A 205 7.47 11.28 -1.53
CA ASN A 205 7.56 10.91 -0.13
C ASN A 205 8.02 9.47 0.06
N VAL A 206 8.89 9.27 1.04
CA VAL A 206 9.14 7.94 1.59
C VAL A 206 7.92 7.52 2.40
N GLU A 207 7.47 6.30 2.19
CA GLU A 207 6.32 5.71 2.88
C GLU A 207 6.75 4.38 3.49
N PHE A 208 6.02 3.93 4.51
CA PHE A 208 6.36 2.71 5.26
C PHE A 208 5.13 1.83 5.39
N LEU A 209 5.32 0.51 5.46
CA LEU A 209 4.25 -0.43 5.74
C LEU A 209 4.49 -1.07 7.10
N ALA A 210 3.50 -0.99 7.97
CA ALA A 210 3.52 -1.61 9.29
C ALA A 210 2.56 -2.81 9.31
N ARG A 211 3.02 -3.92 9.89
CA ARG A 211 2.17 -5.04 10.31
C ARG A 211 1.82 -4.85 11.76
N LEU A 212 0.51 -4.85 12.06
CA LEU A 212 -0.04 -4.77 13.40
C LEU A 212 -0.91 -6.00 13.64
N SER A 213 -0.71 -6.68 14.76
CA SER A 213 -1.44 -7.90 15.12
C SER A 213 -2.35 -7.67 16.31
N ALA A 214 -3.56 -8.22 16.27
CA ALA A 214 -4.47 -8.18 17.41
C ALA A 214 -4.08 -9.17 18.53
N VAL A 215 -3.09 -10.03 18.30
CA VAL A 215 -2.63 -11.05 19.25
C VAL A 215 -1.11 -11.13 19.31
N GLY A 216 -0.59 -11.62 20.43
CA GLY A 216 0.83 -11.86 20.64
C GLY A 216 1.54 -10.70 21.34
N ALA A 217 2.83 -10.87 21.58
CA ALA A 217 3.70 -9.80 22.04
C ALA A 217 4.25 -9.04 20.83
N GLY A 218 4.10 -7.72 20.82
CA GLY A 218 4.72 -6.87 19.81
C GLY A 218 6.24 -6.96 19.82
N ALA A 219 6.87 -6.65 18.70
CA ALA A 219 8.30 -6.37 18.67
C ALA A 219 8.58 -5.01 19.34
N ASN A 220 9.84 -4.80 19.72
CA ASN A 220 10.24 -3.49 20.24
C ASN A 220 10.11 -2.43 19.14
N VAL A 221 9.26 -1.44 19.36
CA VAL A 221 8.97 -0.37 18.38
C VAL A 221 10.24 0.40 18.00
N GLU A 222 11.09 0.72 18.98
CA GLU A 222 12.33 1.46 18.72
C GLU A 222 13.30 0.66 17.84
N GLU A 223 13.38 -0.66 18.05
CA GLU A 223 14.22 -1.55 17.22
C GLU A 223 13.69 -1.67 15.79
N LEU A 224 12.36 -1.81 15.62
CA LEU A 224 11.74 -1.83 14.30
C LEU A 224 12.02 -0.53 13.52
N VAL A 225 11.83 0.62 14.19
CA VAL A 225 12.06 1.94 13.60
C VAL A 225 13.53 2.16 13.29
N ALA A 226 14.44 1.81 14.20
CA ALA A 226 15.87 1.91 13.94
C ALA A 226 16.31 1.02 12.76
N GLY A 227 15.82 -0.19 12.71
CA GLY A 227 16.14 -1.16 11.64
C GLY A 227 15.71 -0.67 10.26
N VAL A 228 14.47 -0.18 10.11
CA VAL A 228 13.96 0.29 8.82
C VAL A 228 14.68 1.55 8.33
N LEU A 229 15.07 2.46 9.24
CA LEU A 229 15.78 3.69 8.87
C LEU A 229 17.27 3.45 8.61
N ALA A 230 17.92 2.45 9.23
CA ALA A 230 19.31 2.09 8.96
C ALA A 230 19.52 1.54 7.53
N THR A 231 18.54 0.79 7.00
CA THR A 231 18.58 0.29 5.61
C THR A 231 18.54 1.43 4.57
N ASP A 232 18.07 2.61 4.93
CA ASP A 232 18.06 3.82 4.10
C ASP A 232 19.46 4.45 3.95
N ALA A 233 20.24 4.50 5.02
CA ALA A 233 21.58 5.07 5.01
C ALA A 233 22.52 4.29 4.08
N SER A 234 22.37 2.97 4.02
CA SER A 234 23.19 2.10 3.16
C SER A 234 22.86 2.23 1.67
N ARG A 235 21.62 2.51 1.30
CA ARG A 235 21.21 2.70 -0.10
C ARG A 235 21.60 4.07 -0.66
N ASN A 236 21.59 5.11 0.16
CA ASN A 236 22.01 6.46 -0.24
C ASN A 236 23.54 6.65 -0.25
N GLY A 237 24.30 5.83 0.48
CA GLY A 237 25.77 5.89 0.51
C GLY A 237 26.47 5.29 -0.71
N CYS A 238 25.76 4.51 -1.54
CA CYS A 238 26.37 3.85 -2.70
C CYS A 238 26.35 4.67 -4.00
N SER A 239 25.63 5.79 -4.07
CA SER A 239 25.56 6.62 -5.27
C SER A 239 26.62 7.74 -5.37
N CYS A 240 27.45 7.93 -4.33
CA CYS A 240 28.44 9.02 -4.28
C CYS A 240 29.90 8.60 -4.63
N ARG A 241 30.11 7.37 -5.15
CA ARG A 241 31.47 6.93 -5.58
C ARG A 241 31.52 6.52 -7.05
N ARG A 242 31.16 7.43 -7.94
CA ARG A 242 31.62 7.39 -9.34
C ARG A 242 31.65 8.81 -9.87
N GLU A 243 32.74 9.51 -9.66
CA GLU A 243 33.29 10.55 -10.51
C GLU A 243 34.46 11.22 -9.77
N SER A 244 35.57 10.54 -9.68
CA SER A 244 36.89 11.21 -9.53
C SER A 244 37.94 10.24 -10.05
N GLY A 245 38.34 10.47 -11.27
CA GLY A 245 39.51 9.81 -11.84
C GLY A 245 39.39 9.64 -13.34
N VAL A 246 39.72 10.66 -14.10
CA VAL A 246 40.63 10.52 -15.25
C VAL A 246 41.20 11.90 -15.53
N ASN A 247 42.51 11.99 -15.40
CA ASN A 247 43.36 12.92 -16.11
C ASN A 247 43.20 12.78 -17.61
#